data_997246877da35eb4228cab2838032bbf
#
_entry.id   997246877da35eb4228cab2838032bbf
#
_cell.length_a   1.000
_cell.length_b   1.000
_cell.length_c   1.000
_cell.angle_alpha   90.00
_cell.angle_beta   90.00
_cell.angle_gamma   90.00
#
_symmetry.space_group_name_H-M   'P 1'
#
loop_
_entity.id
_entity.type
_entity.pdbx_description
1 polymer ?
#
loop_
_entity_poly.entity_id
_entity_poly.type
_entity_poly.pdbx_seq_one_letter_code
_entity_poly.pdbx_strand_id
1 'polypeptide(L)'
;EKQSFLCVGLDTDINKIPPCIIDEAKEKDGEDYIFRAICEFNALIIDATAPYCVAYKPNLAFYEAYGVDGILAFEATIDYLKEEYPNHFIIADAKRGDIGNTSKMYAKTFFEEYDVDALTVAPYMGEDSVTPFLGYDNKWVILLALTSNKGSHDFQLTEDTNGERLFEKVLKTSQQWGNDENMMYVVGATQG
;
A
#
# COMPACT_ATOMS: atom_id res chain seq x y z
N GLU A 1 -13.93 -17.68 -9.48
CA GLU A 1 -12.65 -17.60 -8.74
C GLU A 1 -11.50 -17.49 -9.75
N LYS A 2 -10.64 -16.45 -9.60
CA LYS A 2 -9.61 -16.12 -10.61
C LYS A 2 -8.39 -17.03 -10.61
N GLN A 3 -8.25 -17.99 -9.71
CA GLN A 3 -7.06 -18.85 -9.56
C GLN A 3 -5.72 -18.10 -9.70
N SER A 4 -5.64 -16.89 -9.14
CA SER A 4 -4.51 -15.97 -9.22
C SER A 4 -4.15 -15.46 -7.83
N PHE A 5 -2.87 -15.15 -7.62
CA PHE A 5 -2.36 -14.42 -6.46
C PHE A 5 -1.67 -13.11 -6.89
N LEU A 6 -1.89 -12.70 -8.13
CA LEU A 6 -1.27 -11.49 -8.67
C LEU A 6 -1.84 -10.25 -7.99
N CYS A 7 -0.95 -9.39 -7.54
CA CYS A 7 -1.24 -8.02 -7.10
C CYS A 7 -0.55 -7.05 -8.06
N VAL A 8 -1.31 -6.11 -8.62
CA VAL A 8 -0.78 -5.10 -9.53
C VAL A 8 -0.44 -3.83 -8.75
N GLY A 9 0.83 -3.38 -8.85
CA GLY A 9 1.27 -2.11 -8.27
C GLY A 9 0.83 -0.92 -9.14
N LEU A 10 0.34 0.13 -8.50
CA LEU A 10 0.01 1.41 -9.13
C LEU A 10 0.97 2.49 -8.60
N ASP A 11 2.25 2.30 -8.90
CA ASP A 11 3.34 3.21 -8.56
C ASP A 11 3.51 4.25 -9.70
N THR A 12 2.52 5.12 -9.86
CA THR A 12 2.32 5.95 -11.06
C THR A 12 3.23 7.17 -11.05
N ASP A 13 4.36 7.05 -11.72
CA ASP A 13 5.30 8.15 -11.96
C ASP A 13 4.88 8.92 -13.23
N ILE A 14 4.55 10.21 -13.10
CA ILE A 14 4.10 11.06 -14.21
C ILE A 14 5.07 11.05 -15.40
N ASN A 15 6.38 10.89 -15.12
CA ASN A 15 7.41 10.86 -16.16
C ASN A 15 7.43 9.55 -16.96
N LYS A 16 6.68 8.54 -16.52
CA LYS A 16 6.58 7.23 -17.18
C LYS A 16 5.22 7.00 -17.85
N ILE A 17 4.27 7.92 -17.64
CA ILE A 17 2.99 7.88 -18.34
C ILE A 17 3.24 8.15 -19.84
N PRO A 18 2.61 7.37 -20.73
CA PRO A 18 2.75 7.59 -22.17
C PRO A 18 2.43 9.03 -22.59
N PRO A 19 3.24 9.64 -23.49
CA PRO A 19 3.06 11.03 -23.91
C PRO A 19 1.65 11.36 -24.41
N CYS A 20 0.97 10.44 -25.09
CA CYS A 20 -0.38 10.67 -25.59
C CYS A 20 -1.40 10.95 -24.47
N ILE A 21 -1.27 10.30 -23.30
CA ILE A 21 -2.13 10.53 -22.13
C ILE A 21 -1.79 11.89 -21.50
N ILE A 22 -0.50 12.20 -21.38
CA ILE A 22 -0.04 13.51 -20.87
C ILE A 22 -0.51 14.65 -21.75
N ASP A 23 -0.38 14.52 -23.07
CA ASP A 23 -0.77 15.56 -24.03
C ASP A 23 -2.29 15.77 -23.98
N GLU A 24 -3.09 14.69 -23.96
CA GLU A 24 -4.53 14.77 -23.81
C GLU A 24 -4.97 15.41 -22.49
N ALA A 25 -4.33 15.06 -21.38
CA ALA A 25 -4.61 15.67 -20.09
C ALA A 25 -4.29 17.18 -20.09
N LYS A 26 -3.17 17.58 -20.69
CA LYS A 26 -2.80 19.00 -20.86
C LYS A 26 -3.74 19.78 -21.77
N GLU A 27 -4.26 19.15 -22.83
CA GLU A 27 -5.25 19.77 -23.70
C GLU A 27 -6.56 20.09 -22.95
N LYS A 28 -6.94 19.23 -22.01
CA LYS A 28 -8.17 19.36 -21.23
C LYS A 28 -8.03 20.32 -20.04
N ASP A 29 -6.95 20.19 -19.27
CA ASP A 29 -6.81 20.84 -17.96
C ASP A 29 -5.62 21.82 -17.87
N GLY A 30 -4.86 22.01 -18.96
CA GLY A 30 -3.74 22.96 -18.99
C GLY A 30 -2.62 22.59 -18.01
N GLU A 31 -2.28 23.50 -17.10
CA GLU A 31 -1.23 23.28 -16.10
C GLU A 31 -1.65 22.31 -14.99
N ASP A 32 -2.95 22.13 -14.74
CA ASP A 32 -3.51 21.25 -13.69
C ASP A 32 -3.71 19.80 -14.17
N TYR A 33 -2.97 19.37 -15.19
CA TYR A 33 -3.11 18.09 -15.88
C TYR A 33 -2.76 16.85 -15.03
N ILE A 34 -2.05 17.01 -13.90
CA ILE A 34 -1.46 15.91 -13.12
C ILE A 34 -2.54 14.95 -12.61
N PHE A 35 -3.58 15.48 -12.00
CA PHE A 35 -4.71 14.68 -11.51
C PHE A 35 -5.30 13.80 -12.62
N ARG A 36 -5.65 14.42 -13.75
CA ARG A 36 -6.25 13.71 -14.89
C ARG A 36 -5.31 12.64 -15.45
N ALA A 37 -4.05 12.99 -15.68
CA ALA A 37 -3.08 12.08 -16.27
C ALA A 37 -2.88 10.80 -15.42
N ILE A 38 -2.83 10.96 -14.10
CA ILE A 38 -2.71 9.82 -13.17
C ILE A 38 -3.99 8.98 -13.21
N CYS A 39 -5.17 9.60 -13.12
CA CYS A 39 -6.44 8.88 -13.11
C CYS A 39 -6.67 8.11 -14.42
N GLU A 40 -6.46 8.74 -15.57
CA GLU A 40 -6.64 8.10 -16.89
C GLU A 40 -5.66 6.94 -17.08
N PHE A 41 -4.39 7.12 -16.71
CA PHE A 41 -3.41 6.05 -16.79
C PHE A 41 -3.74 4.88 -15.87
N ASN A 42 -4.10 5.16 -14.60
CA ASN A 42 -4.46 4.12 -13.65
C ASN A 42 -5.70 3.33 -14.11
N ALA A 43 -6.74 4.01 -14.61
CA ALA A 43 -7.92 3.36 -15.14
C ALA A 43 -7.57 2.39 -16.28
N LEU A 44 -6.75 2.81 -17.24
CA LEU A 44 -6.29 1.96 -18.35
C LEU A 44 -5.52 0.71 -17.86
N ILE A 45 -4.65 0.86 -16.85
CA ILE A 45 -3.92 -0.27 -16.27
C ILE A 45 -4.88 -1.20 -15.52
N ILE A 46 -5.80 -0.64 -14.74
CA ILE A 46 -6.80 -1.42 -14.00
C ILE A 46 -7.67 -2.22 -14.96
N ASP A 47 -8.26 -1.59 -15.98
CA ASP A 47 -9.11 -2.25 -16.96
C ASP A 47 -8.40 -3.40 -17.68
N ALA A 48 -7.14 -3.16 -18.06
CA ALA A 48 -6.35 -4.16 -18.78
C ALA A 48 -5.93 -5.35 -17.90
N THR A 49 -5.79 -5.15 -16.59
CA THR A 49 -5.22 -6.16 -15.68
C THR A 49 -6.24 -6.83 -14.75
N ALA A 50 -7.40 -6.23 -14.55
CA ALA A 50 -8.44 -6.71 -13.65
C ALA A 50 -8.86 -8.17 -13.89
N PRO A 51 -8.93 -8.70 -15.12
CA PRO A 51 -9.24 -10.12 -15.32
C PRO A 51 -8.19 -11.10 -14.76
N TYR A 52 -6.96 -10.64 -14.53
CA TYR A 52 -5.79 -11.48 -14.22
C TYR A 52 -5.30 -11.36 -12.76
N CYS A 53 -5.63 -10.29 -12.06
CA CYS A 53 -5.17 -10.05 -10.69
C CYS A 53 -6.31 -10.13 -9.67
N VAL A 54 -5.95 -10.24 -8.40
CA VAL A 54 -6.89 -10.27 -7.26
C VAL A 54 -6.77 -9.04 -6.38
N ALA A 55 -5.71 -8.24 -6.56
CA ALA A 55 -5.44 -7.07 -5.73
C ALA A 55 -4.75 -5.96 -6.53
N TYR A 56 -4.95 -4.73 -6.05
CA TYR A 56 -4.22 -3.55 -6.49
C TYR A 56 -3.53 -2.88 -5.32
N LYS A 57 -2.32 -2.39 -5.56
CA LYS A 57 -1.50 -1.77 -4.52
C LYS A 57 -0.95 -0.42 -4.99
N PRO A 58 -1.74 0.67 -4.89
CA PRO A 58 -1.22 2.01 -5.09
C PRO A 58 -0.20 2.36 -3.99
N ASN A 59 0.97 2.84 -4.41
CA ASN A 59 2.03 3.29 -3.52
C ASN A 59 1.89 4.80 -3.29
N LEU A 60 1.50 5.18 -2.08
CA LEU A 60 1.13 6.55 -1.74
C LEU A 60 2.26 7.57 -2.00
N ALA A 61 3.52 7.18 -1.92
CA ALA A 61 4.65 8.08 -2.20
C ALA A 61 4.60 8.69 -3.62
N PHE A 62 4.10 7.94 -4.60
CA PHE A 62 3.94 8.41 -5.98
C PHE A 62 2.79 9.41 -6.15
N TYR A 63 1.88 9.46 -5.23
CA TYR A 63 0.76 10.40 -5.20
C TYR A 63 1.09 11.61 -4.30
N GLU A 64 1.58 11.40 -3.10
CA GLU A 64 2.01 12.48 -2.19
C GLU A 64 3.04 13.43 -2.84
N ALA A 65 3.89 12.92 -3.73
CA ALA A 65 4.89 13.70 -4.46
C ALA A 65 4.29 14.82 -5.33
N TYR A 66 3.01 14.72 -5.66
CA TYR A 66 2.27 15.71 -6.48
C TYR A 66 1.29 16.55 -5.67
N GLY A 67 1.44 16.57 -4.33
CA GLY A 67 0.62 17.40 -3.45
C GLY A 67 -0.86 17.06 -3.50
N VAL A 68 -1.71 18.09 -3.57
CA VAL A 68 -3.17 17.92 -3.53
C VAL A 68 -3.67 17.12 -4.73
N ASP A 69 -3.19 17.40 -5.93
CA ASP A 69 -3.62 16.70 -7.14
C ASP A 69 -3.30 15.21 -7.11
N GLY A 70 -2.13 14.86 -6.57
CA GLY A 70 -1.76 13.46 -6.37
C GLY A 70 -2.64 12.77 -5.32
N ILE A 71 -2.94 13.42 -4.21
CA ILE A 71 -3.82 12.86 -3.18
C ILE A 71 -5.25 12.66 -3.71
N LEU A 72 -5.78 13.62 -4.46
CA LEU A 72 -7.07 13.47 -5.13
C LEU A 72 -7.06 12.33 -6.16
N ALA A 73 -5.96 12.17 -6.90
CA ALA A 73 -5.81 11.06 -7.83
C ALA A 73 -5.71 9.69 -7.13
N PHE A 74 -5.09 9.64 -5.94
CA PHE A 74 -5.09 8.43 -5.11
C PHE A 74 -6.51 8.06 -4.68
N GLU A 75 -7.29 9.01 -4.15
CA GLU A 75 -8.68 8.82 -3.74
C GLU A 75 -9.54 8.38 -4.94
N ALA A 76 -9.48 9.11 -6.04
CA ALA A 76 -10.21 8.76 -7.26
C ALA A 76 -9.85 7.37 -7.83
N THR A 77 -8.59 6.93 -7.68
CA THR A 77 -8.16 5.59 -8.09
C THR A 77 -8.79 4.50 -7.21
N ILE A 78 -8.90 4.75 -5.90
CA ILE A 78 -9.57 3.83 -4.96
C ILE A 78 -11.06 3.77 -5.27
N ASP A 79 -11.72 4.92 -5.47
CA ASP A 79 -13.13 4.99 -5.80
C ASP A 79 -13.43 4.25 -7.11
N TYR A 80 -12.61 4.45 -8.13
CA TYR A 80 -12.73 3.71 -9.39
C TYR A 80 -12.64 2.19 -9.21
N LEU A 81 -11.70 1.72 -8.39
CA LEU A 81 -11.57 0.29 -8.05
C LEU A 81 -12.81 -0.24 -7.32
N LYS A 82 -13.36 0.52 -6.39
CA LYS A 82 -14.54 0.13 -5.60
C LYS A 82 -15.82 0.10 -6.45
N GLU A 83 -15.96 1.04 -7.37
CA GLU A 83 -17.14 1.16 -8.23
C GLU A 83 -17.14 0.11 -9.36
N GLU A 84 -16.02 0.01 -10.10
CA GLU A 84 -15.96 -0.83 -11.30
C GLU A 84 -15.47 -2.26 -11.01
N TYR A 85 -14.67 -2.43 -9.95
CA TYR A 85 -14.01 -3.70 -9.62
C TYR A 85 -14.15 -4.10 -8.14
N PRO A 86 -15.36 -4.14 -7.57
CA PRO A 86 -15.61 -4.27 -6.12
C PRO A 86 -15.12 -5.59 -5.48
N ASN A 87 -14.69 -6.55 -6.29
CA ASN A 87 -14.17 -7.83 -5.81
C ASN A 87 -12.63 -7.88 -5.76
N HIS A 88 -11.94 -6.76 -6.05
CA HIS A 88 -10.50 -6.68 -5.92
C HIS A 88 -10.10 -6.15 -4.55
N PHE A 89 -9.05 -6.75 -3.99
CA PHE A 89 -8.48 -6.33 -2.73
C PHE A 89 -7.59 -5.08 -2.91
N ILE A 90 -7.84 -4.03 -2.16
CA ILE A 90 -7.15 -2.74 -2.30
C ILE A 90 -6.16 -2.55 -1.16
N ILE A 91 -4.88 -2.43 -1.49
CA ILE A 91 -3.79 -2.28 -0.55
C ILE A 91 -3.21 -0.87 -0.65
N ALA A 92 -3.33 -0.05 0.39
CA ALA A 92 -2.58 1.20 0.47
C ALA A 92 -1.13 0.91 0.88
N ASP A 93 -0.18 1.10 -0.04
CA ASP A 93 1.24 0.97 0.28
C ASP A 93 1.78 2.32 0.80
N ALA A 94 1.49 2.63 2.07
CA ALA A 94 1.79 3.91 2.69
C ALA A 94 2.85 3.82 3.80
N LYS A 95 3.16 2.61 4.26
CA LYS A 95 4.19 2.33 5.30
C LYS A 95 4.05 3.24 6.52
N ARG A 96 2.81 3.33 7.03
CA ARG A 96 2.52 4.15 8.21
C ARG A 96 3.02 3.47 9.49
N GLY A 97 3.21 4.27 10.52
CA GLY A 97 3.61 3.81 11.83
C GLY A 97 3.88 5.03 12.72
N ASP A 98 3.19 5.08 13.85
CA ASP A 98 3.33 6.08 14.89
C ASP A 98 2.73 5.50 16.17
N ILE A 99 2.72 6.24 17.26
CA ILE A 99 2.21 5.76 18.55
C ILE A 99 0.87 6.39 18.91
N GLY A 100 0.09 5.67 19.70
CA GLY A 100 -1.11 6.18 20.36
C GLY A 100 -2.14 6.82 19.40
N ASN A 101 -2.50 8.07 19.69
CA ASN A 101 -3.53 8.79 18.94
C ASN A 101 -3.12 9.07 17.48
N THR A 102 -1.84 9.27 17.20
CA THR A 102 -1.36 9.52 15.82
C THR A 102 -1.60 8.29 14.94
N SER A 103 -1.25 7.10 15.43
CA SER A 103 -1.57 5.85 14.71
C SER A 103 -3.06 5.66 14.48
N LYS A 104 -3.92 6.02 15.45
CA LYS A 104 -5.39 5.98 15.26
C LYS A 104 -5.86 6.93 14.16
N MET A 105 -5.26 8.12 14.03
CA MET A 105 -5.61 9.05 12.96
C MET A 105 -5.20 8.51 11.59
N TYR A 106 -4.03 7.87 11.48
CA TYR A 106 -3.65 7.16 10.24
C TYR A 106 -4.60 6.00 9.93
N ALA A 107 -4.95 5.18 10.93
CA ALA A 107 -5.90 4.09 10.73
C ALA A 107 -7.25 4.60 10.23
N LYS A 108 -7.78 5.68 10.84
CA LYS A 108 -9.00 6.34 10.40
C LYS A 108 -8.91 6.78 8.94
N THR A 109 -7.83 7.46 8.55
CA THR A 109 -7.63 7.93 7.17
C THR A 109 -7.75 6.78 6.16
N PHE A 110 -7.05 5.67 6.40
CA PHE A 110 -7.01 4.60 5.41
C PHE A 110 -8.21 3.67 5.47
N PHE A 111 -8.76 3.39 6.64
CA PHE A 111 -9.84 2.41 6.81
C PHE A 111 -11.24 3.01 6.87
N GLU A 112 -11.38 4.31 7.21
CA GLU A 112 -12.70 4.96 7.24
C GLU A 112 -12.87 5.93 6.05
N GLU A 113 -11.88 6.82 5.78
CA GLU A 113 -12.01 7.85 4.75
C GLU A 113 -11.77 7.25 3.34
N TYR A 114 -10.60 6.63 3.11
CA TYR A 114 -10.32 5.95 1.83
C TYR A 114 -10.98 4.57 1.73
N ASP A 115 -11.27 3.94 2.86
CA ASP A 115 -11.91 2.64 2.97
C ASP A 115 -11.18 1.54 2.15
N VAL A 116 -9.84 1.52 2.23
CA VAL A 116 -9.02 0.46 1.64
C VAL A 116 -9.13 -0.83 2.47
N ASP A 117 -8.84 -1.99 1.86
CA ASP A 117 -8.88 -3.27 2.56
C ASP A 117 -7.64 -3.54 3.41
N ALA A 118 -6.48 -3.02 2.98
CA ALA A 118 -5.23 -3.25 3.70
C ALA A 118 -4.30 -2.05 3.66
N LEU A 119 -3.45 -1.95 4.69
CA LEU A 119 -2.44 -0.91 4.83
C LEU A 119 -1.08 -1.51 5.20
N THR A 120 0.00 -1.08 4.53
CA THR A 120 1.35 -1.42 4.97
C THR A 120 1.76 -0.60 6.18
N VAL A 121 2.29 -1.26 7.21
CA VAL A 121 2.66 -0.65 8.50
C VAL A 121 4.08 -1.06 8.90
N ALA A 122 4.83 -0.12 9.49
CA ALA A 122 6.18 -0.34 9.98
C ALA A 122 6.18 -0.74 11.47
N PRO A 123 6.85 -1.84 11.87
CA PRO A 123 6.82 -2.36 13.24
C PRO A 123 7.85 -1.76 14.18
N TYR A 124 8.75 -0.90 13.72
CA TYR A 124 9.96 -0.51 14.45
C TYR A 124 9.68 0.08 15.85
N MET A 125 8.55 0.77 16.03
CA MET A 125 8.18 1.36 17.32
C MET A 125 7.42 0.39 18.24
N GLY A 126 7.20 -0.87 17.85
CA GLY A 126 6.60 -1.92 18.69
C GLY A 126 5.08 -2.05 18.57
N GLU A 127 4.49 -2.78 19.51
CA GLU A 127 3.06 -3.19 19.50
C GLU A 127 2.09 -2.00 19.39
N ASP A 128 2.31 -0.97 20.19
CA ASP A 128 1.44 0.20 20.28
C ASP A 128 1.45 1.07 19.00
N SER A 129 2.40 0.82 18.09
CA SER A 129 2.40 1.43 16.75
C SER A 129 1.60 0.65 15.71
N VAL A 130 1.26 -0.60 15.99
CA VAL A 130 0.59 -1.52 15.05
C VAL A 130 -0.86 -1.80 15.48
N THR A 131 -1.10 -2.05 16.75
CA THR A 131 -2.41 -2.43 17.28
C THR A 131 -3.55 -1.43 16.98
N PRO A 132 -3.32 -0.10 16.86
CA PRO A 132 -4.38 0.82 16.47
C PRO A 132 -4.99 0.54 15.09
N PHE A 133 -4.26 -0.14 14.21
CA PHE A 133 -4.74 -0.53 12.87
C PHE A 133 -5.49 -1.87 12.86
N LEU A 134 -5.38 -2.68 13.92
CA LEU A 134 -6.00 -4.00 14.02
C LEU A 134 -7.45 -3.98 14.55
N GLY A 135 -7.94 -2.81 14.94
CA GLY A 135 -9.27 -2.64 15.53
C GLY A 135 -10.41 -2.47 14.53
N TYR A 136 -10.20 -2.73 13.24
CA TYR A 136 -11.17 -2.52 12.17
C TYR A 136 -11.63 -3.85 11.57
N ASP A 137 -12.92 -4.11 11.54
CA ASP A 137 -13.50 -5.31 10.97
C ASP A 137 -13.25 -5.39 9.45
N ASN A 138 -12.85 -6.56 8.97
CA ASN A 138 -12.55 -6.83 7.56
C ASN A 138 -11.43 -5.95 6.97
N LYS A 139 -10.54 -5.43 7.81
CA LYS A 139 -9.36 -4.66 7.39
C LYS A 139 -8.07 -5.38 7.80
N TRP A 140 -7.01 -5.18 7.03
CA TRP A 140 -5.77 -5.92 7.17
C TRP A 140 -4.57 -4.99 7.38
N VAL A 141 -3.71 -5.37 8.29
CA VAL A 141 -2.37 -4.78 8.43
C VAL A 141 -1.38 -5.65 7.65
N ILE A 142 -0.59 -5.04 6.77
CA ILE A 142 0.53 -5.70 6.11
C ILE A 142 1.82 -5.19 6.75
N LEU A 143 2.35 -5.96 7.68
CA LEU A 143 3.48 -5.55 8.50
C LEU A 143 4.81 -5.79 7.77
N LEU A 144 5.71 -4.80 7.79
CA LEU A 144 7.06 -4.95 7.24
C LEU A 144 7.88 -5.90 8.11
N ALA A 145 8.33 -7.02 7.56
CA ALA A 145 9.20 -7.97 8.24
C ALA A 145 10.59 -8.01 7.59
N LEU A 146 10.70 -8.61 6.39
CA LEU A 146 11.95 -8.66 5.64
C LEU A 146 11.77 -8.00 4.27
N THR A 147 12.42 -6.87 4.06
CA THR A 147 12.29 -6.11 2.82
C THR A 147 13.37 -6.52 1.80
N SER A 148 13.10 -6.30 0.50
CA SER A 148 13.98 -6.76 -0.59
C SER A 148 15.18 -5.84 -0.88
N ASN A 149 15.19 -4.63 -0.33
CA ASN A 149 16.25 -3.64 -0.56
C ASN A 149 17.56 -4.02 0.16
N LYS A 150 18.69 -3.61 -0.40
CA LYS A 150 20.03 -3.90 0.17
C LYS A 150 20.19 -3.41 1.62
N GLY A 151 19.58 -2.28 1.98
CA GLY A 151 19.62 -1.71 3.34
C GLY A 151 18.89 -2.55 4.40
N SER A 152 18.15 -3.59 4.02
CA SER A 152 17.58 -4.54 4.98
C SER A 152 18.64 -5.22 5.85
N HIS A 153 19.85 -5.36 5.34
CA HIS A 153 20.99 -5.94 6.04
C HIS A 153 21.47 -5.09 7.23
N ASP A 154 21.17 -3.79 7.26
CA ASP A 154 21.63 -2.91 8.35
C ASP A 154 20.95 -3.24 9.69
N PHE A 155 19.70 -3.73 9.65
CA PHE A 155 18.91 -4.01 10.86
C PHE A 155 18.21 -5.38 10.81
N GLN A 156 17.53 -5.68 9.71
CA GLN A 156 16.59 -6.80 9.67
C GLN A 156 17.27 -8.17 9.81
N LEU A 157 18.55 -8.28 9.40
CA LEU A 157 19.36 -9.49 9.52
C LEU A 157 20.26 -9.51 10.76
N THR A 158 20.17 -8.49 11.65
CA THR A 158 20.92 -8.49 12.92
C THR A 158 20.44 -9.63 13.80
N GLU A 159 21.38 -10.42 14.31
CA GLU A 159 21.08 -11.56 15.20
C GLU A 159 21.18 -11.15 16.67
N ASP A 160 20.31 -11.72 17.48
CA ASP A 160 20.42 -11.66 18.93
C ASP A 160 21.41 -12.69 19.47
N THR A 161 21.54 -12.77 20.80
CA THR A 161 22.45 -13.73 21.47
C THR A 161 22.08 -15.20 21.26
N ASN A 162 20.89 -15.50 20.76
CA ASN A 162 20.41 -16.85 20.46
C ASN A 162 20.52 -17.17 18.94
N GLY A 163 21.00 -16.21 18.13
CA GLY A 163 21.06 -16.33 16.67
C GLY A 163 19.72 -16.06 15.97
N GLU A 164 18.72 -15.50 16.67
CA GLU A 164 17.46 -15.09 16.07
C GLU A 164 17.62 -13.75 15.37
N ARG A 165 17.23 -13.66 14.09
CA ARG A 165 17.31 -12.42 13.31
C ARG A 165 16.16 -11.48 13.67
N LEU A 166 16.40 -10.17 13.54
CA LEU A 166 15.39 -9.16 13.90
C LEU A 166 14.07 -9.37 13.16
N PHE A 167 14.10 -9.65 11.86
CA PHE A 167 12.86 -9.88 11.11
C PHE A 167 12.08 -11.11 11.59
N GLU A 168 12.77 -12.19 12.03
CA GLU A 168 12.15 -13.39 12.60
C GLU A 168 11.49 -13.07 13.93
N LYS A 169 12.16 -12.26 14.74
CA LYS A 169 11.60 -11.77 16.00
C LYS A 169 10.36 -10.89 15.76
N VAL A 170 10.39 -10.00 14.76
CA VAL A 170 9.22 -9.21 14.35
C VAL A 170 8.06 -10.14 13.99
N LEU A 171 8.27 -11.15 13.14
CA LEU A 171 7.25 -12.11 12.74
C LEU A 171 6.65 -12.85 13.96
N LYS A 172 7.51 -13.41 14.83
CA LYS A 172 7.05 -14.19 16.00
C LYS A 172 6.31 -13.33 17.03
N THR A 173 6.83 -12.13 17.30
CA THR A 173 6.25 -11.25 18.32
C THR A 173 4.91 -10.68 17.85
N SER A 174 4.84 -10.22 16.61
CA SER A 174 3.63 -9.57 16.08
C SER A 174 2.45 -10.53 15.87
N GLN A 175 2.69 -11.83 15.73
CA GLN A 175 1.60 -12.83 15.74
C GLN A 175 0.80 -12.85 17.06
N GLN A 176 1.33 -12.24 18.12
CA GLN A 176 0.61 -12.08 19.39
C GLN A 176 -0.26 -10.81 19.42
N TRP A 177 -0.09 -9.88 18.46
CA TRP A 177 -0.82 -8.62 18.38
C TRP A 177 -2.08 -8.71 17.52
N GLY A 178 -2.06 -9.57 16.50
CA GLY A 178 -3.14 -9.84 15.57
C GLY A 178 -3.33 -11.34 15.34
N ASN A 179 -4.06 -11.66 14.29
CA ASN A 179 -4.35 -13.04 13.89
C ASN A 179 -4.33 -13.19 12.35
N ASP A 180 -4.63 -14.37 11.86
CA ASP A 180 -4.67 -14.71 10.43
C ASP A 180 -5.86 -14.09 9.66
N GLU A 181 -6.77 -13.42 10.37
CA GLU A 181 -7.90 -12.69 9.76
C GLU A 181 -7.64 -11.19 9.60
N ASN A 182 -6.55 -10.65 10.18
CA ASN A 182 -6.27 -9.20 10.13
C ASN A 182 -4.79 -8.84 9.95
N MET A 183 -3.88 -9.82 9.84
CA MET A 183 -2.45 -9.54 9.71
C MET A 183 -1.79 -10.35 8.58
N MET A 184 -1.06 -9.65 7.74
CA MET A 184 -0.18 -10.16 6.69
C MET A 184 1.22 -9.59 6.86
N TYR A 185 2.19 -10.07 6.07
CA TYR A 185 3.59 -9.64 6.17
C TYR A 185 4.20 -9.34 4.81
N VAL A 186 5.08 -8.33 4.78
CA VAL A 186 6.00 -8.12 3.66
C VAL A 186 7.23 -8.98 3.87
N VAL A 187 7.46 -9.92 2.95
CA VAL A 187 8.68 -10.71 2.88
C VAL A 187 9.24 -10.61 1.46
N GLY A 188 10.45 -10.08 1.32
CA GLY A 188 11.07 -9.84 0.02
C GLY A 188 11.34 -11.15 -0.73
N ALA A 189 10.83 -11.29 -1.94
CA ALA A 189 10.96 -12.50 -2.76
C ALA A 189 12.42 -12.87 -3.13
N THR A 190 13.34 -11.89 -3.05
CA THR A 190 14.77 -12.07 -3.32
C THR A 190 15.59 -12.50 -2.10
N GLN A 191 14.93 -12.69 -0.95
CA GLN A 191 15.55 -13.02 0.34
C GLN A 191 15.33 -14.50 0.76
N GLY A 192 14.86 -15.34 -0.17
CA GLY A 192 14.65 -16.77 0.05
C GLY A 192 15.89 -17.62 -0.17
#